data_7a852d59543bc5cf61a4fb902c097f99
#
_entry.id   7a852d59543bc5cf61a4fb902c097f99
#
_cell.length_a   1.000
_cell.length_b   1.000
_cell.length_c   1.000
_cell.angle_alpha   90.00
_cell.angle_beta   90.00
_cell.angle_gamma   90.00
#
_symmetry.space_group_name_H-M   'P 1'
#
loop_
_entity.id
_entity.type
_entity.pdbx_description
1 polymer ?
#
loop_
_entity_poly.entity_id
_entity_poly.type
_entity_poly.pdbx_seq_one_letter_code
_entity_poly.pdbx_strand_id
1 'polypeptide(L)'
;MYQKILVAIDLSKDTDKVLEAALALAKDDTSKLHLVHVVEPISAAYSMDIYVANVSELQTEATKFAEERLAALGHERKLPAGATHSLLGSPAPEIRALAKELAVDAIVIGSHGHSGWKILLGSTANSVLHGAHCDVLTVYVGDE
;
A
#
# COMPACT_ATOMS: atom_id res chain seq x y z
N MET A 1 -12.08 6.09 18.80
CA MET A 1 -10.67 6.33 18.62
C MET A 1 -10.37 6.73 17.17
N TYR A 2 -9.77 5.87 16.35
CA TYR A 2 -9.60 6.23 14.95
C TYR A 2 -10.89 6.03 14.19
N GLN A 3 -11.19 6.98 13.31
CA GLN A 3 -12.43 6.94 12.53
C GLN A 3 -12.20 6.48 11.10
N LYS A 4 -11.02 6.74 10.56
CA LYS A 4 -10.70 6.36 9.19
C LYS A 4 -9.22 6.03 9.10
N ILE A 5 -8.92 4.85 8.59
CA ILE A 5 -7.55 4.32 8.57
C ILE A 5 -7.18 3.95 7.14
N LEU A 6 -6.02 4.41 6.68
CA LEU A 6 -5.50 4.03 5.38
C LEU A 6 -4.42 2.96 5.58
N VAL A 7 -4.60 1.82 4.93
CA VAL A 7 -3.67 0.69 5.03
C VAL A 7 -2.90 0.60 3.72
N ALA A 8 -1.60 0.84 3.78
CA ALA A 8 -0.74 0.78 2.61
C ALA A 8 -0.13 -0.61 2.54
N ILE A 9 -0.41 -1.34 1.45
CA ILE A 9 0.03 -2.71 1.30
C ILE A 9 0.84 -2.86 0.02
N ASP A 10 1.78 -3.80 0.03
CA ASP A 10 2.65 -4.05 -1.12
C ASP A 10 2.28 -5.33 -1.87
N LEU A 11 1.17 -5.96 -1.50
CA LEU A 11 0.65 -7.17 -2.11
C LEU A 11 1.60 -8.37 -1.99
N SER A 12 2.50 -8.31 -1.00
CA SER A 12 3.41 -9.41 -0.71
C SER A 12 2.79 -10.38 0.27
N LYS A 13 3.57 -11.37 0.68
CA LYS A 13 3.13 -12.36 1.68
C LYS A 13 2.82 -11.71 3.03
N ASP A 14 3.33 -10.52 3.27
CA ASP A 14 3.12 -9.83 4.55
C ASP A 14 1.86 -8.99 4.58
N THR A 15 1.11 -8.95 3.48
CA THR A 15 -0.11 -8.16 3.40
C THR A 15 -1.09 -8.50 4.51
N ASP A 16 -1.30 -9.79 4.76
CA ASP A 16 -2.25 -10.19 5.80
C ASP A 16 -1.84 -9.70 7.17
N LYS A 17 -0.54 -9.72 7.46
CA LYS A 17 -0.05 -9.25 8.75
C LYS A 17 -0.34 -7.76 8.94
N VAL A 18 -0.13 -6.98 7.91
CA VAL A 18 -0.41 -5.55 7.96
C VAL A 18 -1.91 -5.30 8.11
N LEU A 19 -2.72 -6.07 7.37
CA LEU A 19 -4.18 -5.95 7.49
C LEU A 19 -4.69 -6.33 8.86
N GLU A 20 -4.13 -7.38 9.46
CA GLU A 20 -4.55 -7.78 10.80
C GLU A 20 -4.27 -6.68 11.83
N ALA A 21 -3.11 -6.03 11.70
CA ALA A 21 -2.79 -4.92 12.60
C ALA A 21 -3.77 -3.76 12.41
N ALA A 22 -4.13 -3.49 11.16
CA ALA A 22 -5.09 -2.42 10.88
C ALA A 22 -6.48 -2.75 11.43
N LEU A 23 -6.89 -4.01 11.29
CA LEU A 23 -8.18 -4.44 11.84
C LEU A 23 -8.21 -4.29 13.36
N ALA A 24 -7.10 -4.65 14.02
CA ALA A 24 -7.04 -4.48 15.47
C ALA A 24 -7.15 -3.01 15.85
N LEU A 25 -6.48 -2.15 15.08
CA LEU A 25 -6.55 -0.71 15.33
C LEU A 25 -7.96 -0.17 15.13
N ALA A 26 -8.70 -0.76 14.18
CA ALA A 26 -10.08 -0.38 13.89
C ALA A 26 -11.09 -1.07 14.79
N LYS A 27 -10.63 -1.91 15.71
CA LYS A 27 -11.49 -2.71 16.59
C LYS A 27 -12.46 -3.54 15.76
N ASP A 28 -11.93 -4.15 14.70
CA ASP A 28 -12.63 -5.02 13.76
C ASP A 28 -13.77 -4.35 12.99
N ASP A 29 -13.80 -3.04 12.98
CA ASP A 29 -14.78 -2.31 12.18
C ASP A 29 -14.22 -2.03 10.81
N THR A 30 -14.54 -2.90 9.85
CA THR A 30 -13.99 -2.81 8.50
C THR A 30 -14.47 -1.58 7.75
N SER A 31 -15.56 -0.95 8.20
CA SER A 31 -16.04 0.26 7.54
C SER A 31 -15.08 1.43 7.70
N LYS A 32 -14.11 1.32 8.60
CA LYS A 32 -13.13 2.38 8.83
C LYS A 32 -11.89 2.23 7.96
N LEU A 33 -11.76 1.12 7.23
CA LEU A 33 -10.52 0.82 6.52
C LEU A 33 -10.58 1.19 5.04
N HIS A 34 -9.48 1.77 4.56
CA HIS A 34 -9.23 1.96 3.15
C HIS A 34 -7.89 1.29 2.84
N LEU A 35 -7.82 0.59 1.72
CA LEU A 35 -6.57 -0.05 1.29
C LEU A 35 -5.98 0.72 0.13
N VAL A 36 -4.67 0.85 0.11
CA VAL A 36 -3.99 1.45 -1.03
C VAL A 36 -2.77 0.62 -1.41
N HIS A 37 -2.57 0.45 -2.69
CA HIS A 37 -1.33 -0.08 -3.25
C HIS A 37 -0.88 0.87 -4.35
N VAL A 38 0.41 1.19 -4.36
CA VAL A 38 0.97 2.09 -5.36
C VAL A 38 1.85 1.27 -6.30
N VAL A 39 1.47 1.26 -7.57
CA VAL A 39 2.26 0.61 -8.61
C VAL A 39 3.29 1.62 -9.08
N GLU A 40 4.56 1.24 -9.02
CA GLU A 40 5.61 2.14 -9.48
C GLU A 40 5.77 2.04 -10.98
N PRO A 41 5.99 3.17 -11.66
CA PRO A 41 6.21 3.13 -13.10
C PRO A 41 7.46 2.32 -13.42
N ILE A 42 7.37 1.50 -14.46
CA ILE A 42 8.53 0.75 -14.92
C ILE A 42 9.46 1.74 -15.60
N SER A 43 10.68 1.85 -15.09
CA SER A 43 11.61 2.86 -15.55
C SER A 43 12.22 2.44 -16.88
N ALA A 44 12.51 3.45 -17.72
CA ALA A 44 13.16 3.21 -19.00
C ALA A 44 14.55 2.57 -18.81
N ALA A 45 15.19 2.80 -17.66
CA ALA A 45 16.48 2.20 -17.38
C ALA A 45 16.40 0.69 -17.26
N TYR A 46 15.29 0.19 -16.75
CA TYR A 46 15.08 -1.26 -16.67
C TYR A 46 14.76 -1.87 -18.01
N SER A 47 14.41 -1.06 -18.98
CA SER A 47 13.96 -1.56 -20.27
C SER A 47 15.08 -1.65 -21.30
N MET A 48 16.33 -1.52 -20.88
CA MET A 48 17.45 -1.60 -21.82
C MET A 48 17.46 -2.93 -22.57
N ASP A 49 17.03 -3.98 -21.92
CA ASP A 49 16.96 -5.31 -22.53
C ASP A 49 15.53 -5.68 -22.93
N ILE A 50 14.62 -4.72 -22.90
CA ILE A 50 13.22 -4.95 -23.19
C ILE A 50 12.76 -3.89 -24.19
N TYR A 51 11.98 -4.32 -25.19
CA TYR A 51 11.44 -3.39 -26.15
C TYR A 51 10.48 -2.43 -25.48
N VAL A 52 10.48 -1.19 -25.94
CA VAL A 52 9.63 -0.14 -25.36
C VAL A 52 8.17 -0.54 -25.35
N ALA A 53 7.72 -1.23 -26.41
CA ALA A 53 6.33 -1.70 -26.46
C ALA A 53 6.02 -2.67 -25.33
N ASN A 54 7.01 -3.50 -24.96
CA ASN A 54 6.81 -4.45 -23.86
C ASN A 54 6.73 -3.77 -22.51
N VAL A 55 7.44 -2.65 -22.34
CA VAL A 55 7.35 -1.89 -21.09
C VAL A 55 5.93 -1.39 -20.87
N SER A 56 5.30 -0.86 -21.92
CA SER A 56 3.92 -0.37 -21.82
C SER A 56 2.96 -1.50 -21.45
N GLU A 57 3.15 -2.67 -22.08
CA GLU A 57 2.31 -3.82 -21.76
C GLU A 57 2.51 -4.30 -20.33
N LEU A 58 3.78 -4.34 -19.89
CA LEU A 58 4.09 -4.78 -18.53
C LEU A 58 3.48 -3.82 -17.51
N GLN A 59 3.53 -2.53 -17.79
CA GLN A 59 2.93 -1.54 -16.90
C GLN A 59 1.43 -1.73 -16.80
N THR A 60 0.77 -1.97 -17.93
CA THR A 60 -0.67 -2.20 -17.96
C THR A 60 -1.03 -3.45 -17.17
N GLU A 61 -0.25 -4.52 -17.33
CA GLU A 61 -0.51 -5.76 -16.62
C GLU A 61 -0.31 -5.61 -15.12
N ALA A 62 0.74 -4.88 -14.71
CA ALA A 62 1.00 -4.65 -13.31
C ALA A 62 -0.14 -3.86 -12.66
N THR A 63 -0.62 -2.85 -13.35
CA THR A 63 -1.73 -2.04 -12.86
C THR A 63 -2.99 -2.87 -12.72
N LYS A 64 -3.28 -3.69 -13.73
CA LYS A 64 -4.47 -4.53 -13.71
C LYS A 64 -4.39 -5.56 -12.59
N PHE A 65 -3.22 -6.19 -12.43
CA PHE A 65 -3.02 -7.16 -11.36
C PHE A 65 -3.28 -6.53 -9.99
N ALA A 66 -2.75 -5.32 -9.78
CA ALA A 66 -2.94 -4.65 -8.50
C ALA A 66 -4.41 -4.33 -8.25
N GLU A 67 -5.12 -3.86 -9.28
CA GLU A 67 -6.54 -3.54 -9.13
C GLU A 67 -7.35 -4.78 -8.78
N GLU A 68 -7.08 -5.87 -9.46
CA GLU A 68 -7.80 -7.12 -9.22
C GLU A 68 -7.50 -7.68 -7.85
N ARG A 69 -6.24 -7.61 -7.44
CA ARG A 69 -5.84 -8.14 -6.15
C ARG A 69 -6.44 -7.32 -5.01
N LEU A 70 -6.43 -6.00 -5.16
CA LEU A 70 -7.05 -5.13 -4.15
C LEU A 70 -8.54 -5.37 -4.05
N ALA A 71 -9.21 -5.51 -5.19
CA ALA A 71 -10.64 -5.78 -5.19
C ALA A 71 -10.96 -7.09 -4.47
N ALA A 72 -10.14 -8.12 -4.71
CA ALA A 72 -10.32 -9.41 -4.06
C ALA A 72 -10.12 -9.28 -2.54
N LEU A 73 -9.09 -8.54 -2.12
CA LEU A 73 -8.84 -8.33 -0.71
C LEU A 73 -9.99 -7.58 -0.04
N GLY A 74 -10.50 -6.56 -0.71
CA GLY A 74 -11.63 -5.81 -0.19
C GLY A 74 -12.86 -6.68 -0.02
N HIS A 75 -13.10 -7.56 -0.99
CA HIS A 75 -14.22 -8.47 -0.91
C HIS A 75 -14.03 -9.49 0.23
N GLU A 76 -12.84 -10.07 0.32
CA GLU A 76 -12.54 -11.05 1.36
C GLU A 76 -12.71 -10.47 2.76
N ARG A 77 -12.30 -9.23 2.93
CA ARG A 77 -12.33 -8.58 4.23
C ARG A 77 -13.61 -7.77 4.47
N LYS A 78 -14.53 -7.82 3.52
CA LYS A 78 -15.84 -7.16 3.64
C LYS A 78 -15.72 -5.66 3.83
N LEU A 79 -14.83 -5.05 3.06
CA LEU A 79 -14.67 -3.61 3.08
C LEU A 79 -15.79 -2.94 2.29
N PRO A 80 -16.12 -1.69 2.61
CA PRO A 80 -17.19 -1.01 1.88
C PRO A 80 -16.77 -0.72 0.44
N ALA A 81 -17.76 -0.46 -0.40
CA ALA A 81 -17.49 -0.09 -1.78
C ALA A 81 -16.65 1.19 -1.82
N GLY A 82 -15.68 1.23 -2.73
CA GLY A 82 -14.83 2.40 -2.86
C GLY A 82 -13.69 2.46 -1.87
N ALA A 83 -13.47 1.40 -1.09
CA ALA A 83 -12.43 1.40 -0.07
C ALA A 83 -11.07 0.90 -0.56
N THR A 84 -10.96 0.50 -1.82
CA THR A 84 -9.69 0.03 -2.36
C THR A 84 -9.19 1.02 -3.42
N HIS A 85 -7.89 1.32 -3.35
CA HIS A 85 -7.29 2.34 -4.21
C HIS A 85 -6.01 1.80 -4.81
N SER A 86 -5.95 1.73 -6.13
CA SER A 86 -4.75 1.36 -6.85
C SER A 86 -4.22 2.60 -7.53
N LEU A 87 -3.02 3.02 -7.18
CA LEU A 87 -2.43 4.26 -7.69
C LEU A 87 -1.16 3.94 -8.45
N LEU A 88 -0.77 4.84 -9.34
CA LEU A 88 0.47 4.72 -10.10
C LEU A 88 1.35 5.91 -9.74
N GLY A 89 2.57 5.64 -9.31
CA GLY A 89 3.48 6.72 -8.96
C GLY A 89 4.51 6.28 -7.94
N SER A 90 5.06 7.24 -7.21
CA SER A 90 5.99 6.96 -6.12
C SER A 90 5.19 6.64 -4.86
N PRO A 91 5.51 5.53 -4.18
CA PRO A 91 4.66 5.09 -3.07
C PRO A 91 4.44 6.12 -1.98
N ALA A 92 5.49 6.68 -1.41
CA ALA A 92 5.29 7.56 -0.25
C ALA A 92 4.51 8.82 -0.56
N PRO A 93 4.84 9.57 -1.62
CA PRO A 93 4.04 10.75 -1.95
C PRO A 93 2.58 10.42 -2.27
N GLU A 94 2.34 9.31 -2.98
CA GLU A 94 0.98 8.94 -3.32
C GLU A 94 0.18 8.52 -2.09
N ILE A 95 0.81 7.79 -1.18
CA ILE A 95 0.15 7.39 0.06
C ILE A 95 -0.21 8.62 0.89
N ARG A 96 0.74 9.55 1.03
CA ARG A 96 0.48 10.76 1.81
C ARG A 96 -0.62 11.61 1.20
N ALA A 97 -0.61 11.72 -0.13
CA ALA A 97 -1.64 12.51 -0.83
C ALA A 97 -3.02 11.90 -0.65
N LEU A 98 -3.11 10.58 -0.77
CA LEU A 98 -4.39 9.90 -0.58
C LEU A 98 -4.87 10.01 0.86
N ALA A 99 -3.95 9.88 1.81
CA ALA A 99 -4.29 10.03 3.23
C ALA A 99 -4.90 11.39 3.50
N LYS A 100 -4.35 12.42 2.90
CA LYS A 100 -4.86 13.77 3.06
C LYS A 100 -6.22 13.94 2.37
N GLU A 101 -6.33 13.41 1.16
CA GLU A 101 -7.57 13.50 0.40
C GLU A 101 -8.72 12.81 1.14
N LEU A 102 -8.46 11.64 1.70
CA LEU A 102 -9.47 10.88 2.43
C LEU A 102 -9.66 11.39 3.86
N ALA A 103 -8.79 12.27 4.32
CA ALA A 103 -8.83 12.80 5.69
C ALA A 103 -8.76 11.67 6.73
N VAL A 104 -7.84 10.72 6.51
CA VAL A 104 -7.65 9.63 7.47
C VAL A 104 -6.95 10.15 8.72
N ASP A 105 -7.20 9.50 9.84
CA ASP A 105 -6.52 9.87 11.08
C ASP A 105 -5.43 8.87 11.46
N ALA A 106 -5.22 7.83 10.66
CA ALA A 106 -4.09 6.93 10.85
C ALA A 106 -3.71 6.27 9.53
N ILE A 107 -2.41 6.03 9.35
CA ILE A 107 -1.88 5.21 8.26
C ILE A 107 -1.23 3.99 8.88
N VAL A 108 -1.52 2.82 8.34
CA VAL A 108 -0.89 1.57 8.76
C VAL A 108 -0.06 1.05 7.60
N ILE A 109 1.22 0.77 7.85
CA ILE A 109 2.15 0.38 6.79
C ILE A 109 3.17 -0.62 7.35
N GLY A 110 3.63 -1.54 6.52
CA GLY A 110 4.67 -2.49 6.92
C GLY A 110 6.03 -1.83 7.00
N SER A 111 6.89 -2.38 7.85
CA SER A 111 8.23 -1.82 8.06
C SER A 111 9.15 -2.04 6.86
N HIS A 112 8.89 -3.10 6.05
CA HIS A 112 9.71 -3.40 4.86
C HIS A 112 8.81 -3.61 3.68
N GLY A 113 9.37 -3.35 2.47
CA GLY A 113 8.70 -3.74 1.26
C GLY A 113 9.03 -5.18 0.91
N HIS A 114 8.46 -5.67 -0.17
CA HIS A 114 8.66 -7.06 -0.58
C HIS A 114 10.07 -7.33 -1.10
N SER A 115 10.90 -6.29 -1.23
CA SER A 115 12.27 -6.47 -1.66
C SER A 115 13.12 -7.23 -0.65
N GLY A 116 12.66 -7.35 0.58
CA GLY A 116 13.35 -8.14 1.58
C GLY A 116 14.57 -7.47 2.19
N TRP A 117 14.78 -6.20 1.96
CA TRP A 117 15.90 -5.50 2.57
C TRP A 117 15.74 -5.45 4.07
N LYS A 118 16.83 -5.80 4.77
CA LYS A 118 16.80 -5.89 6.22
C LYS A 118 17.20 -4.58 6.86
N ILE A 119 16.50 -3.54 6.52
CA ILE A 119 16.71 -2.24 7.10
C ILE A 119 15.69 -2.06 8.20
N LEU A 120 16.04 -1.38 9.26
CA LEU A 120 15.14 -1.20 10.40
C LEU A 120 13.78 -0.67 9.97
N LEU A 121 13.78 0.21 8.97
CA LEU A 121 12.55 0.78 8.48
C LEU A 121 12.68 0.94 6.97
N GLY A 122 11.72 0.40 6.21
CA GLY A 122 11.75 0.50 4.77
C GLY A 122 11.69 1.94 4.30
N SER A 123 12.23 2.20 3.11
CA SER A 123 12.28 3.57 2.61
C SER A 123 10.89 4.19 2.48
N THR A 124 9.90 3.40 2.03
CA THR A 124 8.54 3.90 1.91
C THR A 124 7.95 4.25 3.26
N ALA A 125 8.09 3.34 4.25
CA ALA A 125 7.55 3.58 5.58
C ALA A 125 8.21 4.80 6.22
N ASN A 126 9.52 4.93 6.06
CA ASN A 126 10.24 6.06 6.60
C ASN A 126 9.77 7.38 5.97
N SER A 127 9.61 7.40 4.65
CA SER A 127 9.15 8.59 3.95
C SER A 127 7.71 8.94 4.30
N VAL A 128 6.86 7.94 4.47
CA VAL A 128 5.47 8.18 4.88
C VAL A 128 5.45 8.80 6.27
N LEU A 129 6.22 8.22 7.20
CA LEU A 129 6.26 8.71 8.56
C LEU A 129 6.70 10.17 8.63
N HIS A 130 7.75 10.53 7.92
CA HIS A 130 8.29 11.89 7.98
C HIS A 130 7.39 12.94 7.33
N GLY A 131 6.56 12.53 6.39
CA GLY A 131 5.70 13.50 5.69
C GLY A 131 4.23 13.40 6.05
N ALA A 132 3.86 12.56 7.01
CA ALA A 132 2.46 12.35 7.32
C ALA A 132 1.87 13.51 8.14
N HIS A 133 0.57 13.71 7.95
CA HIS A 133 -0.19 14.68 8.73
C HIS A 133 -1.13 13.99 9.70
N CYS A 134 -0.87 12.72 9.99
CA CYS A 134 -1.70 11.93 10.91
C CYS A 134 -0.79 10.88 11.56
N ASP A 135 -1.38 10.11 12.44
CA ASP A 135 -0.64 9.04 13.12
C ASP A 135 -0.24 7.96 12.12
N VAL A 136 0.91 7.34 12.36
CA VAL A 136 1.40 6.26 11.49
C VAL A 136 1.77 5.07 12.36
N LEU A 137 1.16 3.95 12.10
CA LEU A 137 1.52 2.69 12.74
C LEU A 137 2.35 1.88 11.76
N THR A 138 3.60 1.63 12.12
CA THR A 138 4.48 0.82 11.31
C THR A 138 4.48 -0.59 11.87
N VAL A 139 4.02 -1.55 11.06
CA VAL A 139 3.89 -2.94 11.48
C VAL A 139 5.18 -3.66 11.15
N TYR A 140 5.78 -4.26 12.15
CA TYR A 140 7.02 -5.00 11.92
C TYR A 140 6.73 -6.24 11.06
N VAL A 141 7.39 -6.31 9.93
CA VAL A 141 7.34 -7.48 9.07
C VAL A 141 8.78 -7.96 8.95
N GLY A 142 9.07 -9.01 9.69
CA GLY A 142 10.43 -9.51 9.77
C GLY A 142 10.72 -10.55 8.72
N ASP A 143 11.97 -10.93 8.66
CA ASP A 143 12.38 -12.05 7.83
C ASP A 143 12.06 -13.33 8.57
N GLU A 144 11.57 -14.27 7.88
CA GLU A 144 11.27 -15.55 8.50
C GLU A 144 12.11 -16.63 7.92
#